data_8e29053cb5df7236e6363f7158578ed1
#
_entry.id   8e29053cb5df7236e6363f7158578ed1
#
_cell.length_a   1.000
_cell.length_b   1.000
_cell.length_c   1.000
_cell.angle_alpha   90.00
_cell.angle_beta   90.00
_cell.angle_gamma   90.00
#
_symmetry.space_group_name_H-M   'P 1'
#
loop_
_entity.id
_entity.type
_entity.pdbx_description
1 polymer ?
#
loop_
_entity_poly.entity_id
_entity_poly.type
_entity_poly.pdbx_seq_one_letter_code
_entity_poly.pdbx_strand_id
1 'polypeptide(L)'
;TEHLAKLQKTLDSINLVEGGNIFQNTADFDQKLIPNMMKQINNVMKVTGAKALPIGSGATPIPGKMSGDLDMIVDAGTIMKHFKVQDTKNAKIELEKLFQQAGFETRKSGQIVHVKTNIGDTTQQVDIMVVDNGETAQQFHVHNIPQGSPYKGVHKQILIADLAKNKGMKWSPYKGLVNRETNELISSNIDEIAKLLLGPQATKENLGSVEHIVTAYPQAKTYIDNYEKDENSAWSMKKVMPAKLDELR
;
A
#
# COMPACT_ATOMS: atom_id res chain seq x y z
N THR A 1 -19.50 19.30 10.07
CA THR A 1 -18.28 19.93 9.49
C THR A 1 -17.01 19.49 10.22
N GLU A 2 -16.99 19.41 11.53
CA GLU A 2 -15.82 18.98 12.33
C GLU A 2 -15.52 17.48 12.20
N HIS A 3 -16.55 16.66 12.05
CA HIS A 3 -16.42 15.22 11.88
C HIS A 3 -15.83 14.85 10.51
N LEU A 4 -16.18 15.56 9.45
CA LEU A 4 -15.59 15.41 8.12
C LEU A 4 -14.11 15.82 8.08
N ALA A 5 -13.74 16.91 8.77
CA ALA A 5 -12.35 17.35 8.87
C ALA A 5 -11.50 16.34 9.68
N LYS A 6 -12.10 15.69 10.68
CA LYS A 6 -11.44 14.65 11.50
C LYS A 6 -11.29 13.33 10.73
N LEU A 7 -12.27 12.96 9.90
CA LEU A 7 -12.19 11.84 8.98
C LEU A 7 -11.16 12.10 7.87
N GLN A 8 -11.12 13.31 7.31
CA GLN A 8 -10.11 13.69 6.34
C GLN A 8 -8.70 13.62 6.95
N LYS A 9 -8.52 14.12 8.17
CA LYS A 9 -7.24 14.04 8.90
C LYS A 9 -6.85 12.61 9.26
N THR A 10 -7.81 11.71 9.45
CA THR A 10 -7.58 10.28 9.66
C THR A 10 -7.25 9.58 8.33
N LEU A 11 -7.90 9.95 7.24
CA LEU A 11 -7.57 9.52 5.87
C LEU A 11 -6.19 10.03 5.44
N ASP A 12 -5.84 11.28 5.76
CA ASP A 12 -4.52 11.86 5.50
C ASP A 12 -3.43 11.22 6.37
N SER A 13 -3.77 10.69 7.55
CA SER A 13 -2.85 9.95 8.42
C SER A 13 -2.74 8.46 8.04
N ILE A 14 -3.73 7.92 7.34
CA ILE A 14 -3.69 6.69 6.56
C ILE A 14 -3.48 7.17 5.13
N ASN A 15 -2.28 7.60 4.77
CA ASN A 15 -1.94 7.96 3.38
C ASN A 15 -1.97 6.71 2.48
N LEU A 16 -3.15 6.10 2.38
CA LEU A 16 -3.56 5.21 1.32
C LEU A 16 -4.06 6.07 0.16
N VAL A 17 -3.18 6.90 -0.39
CA VAL A 17 -3.39 7.42 -1.74
C VAL A 17 -3.14 6.25 -2.68
N GLU A 18 -4.09 5.33 -2.76
CA GLU A 18 -4.11 4.39 -3.85
C GLU A 18 -4.54 5.12 -5.12
N GLY A 19 -3.62 5.17 -6.09
CA GLY A 19 -3.92 5.36 -7.49
C GLY A 19 -4.47 6.73 -7.88
N GLY A 20 -3.74 7.79 -7.57
CA GLY A 20 -3.90 9.06 -8.26
C GLY A 20 -2.62 9.38 -9.03
N ASN A 21 -2.68 9.57 -10.34
CA ASN A 21 -1.54 10.03 -11.10
C ASN A 21 -1.10 11.40 -10.56
N ILE A 22 0.02 11.43 -9.85
CA ILE A 22 0.59 12.66 -9.32
C ILE A 22 1.29 13.47 -10.42
N PHE A 23 1.67 12.78 -11.49
CA PHE A 23 2.23 13.38 -12.70
C PHE A 23 1.15 13.54 -13.77
N GLN A 24 1.21 14.64 -14.49
CA GLN A 24 0.45 14.78 -15.74
C GLN A 24 1.11 13.90 -16.82
N ASN A 25 0.29 13.34 -17.71
CA ASN A 25 0.73 12.56 -18.88
C ASN A 25 1.42 11.23 -18.54
N THR A 26 1.09 10.57 -17.44
CA THR A 26 1.39 9.16 -17.25
C THR A 26 0.26 8.31 -17.83
N ALA A 27 0.62 7.18 -18.42
CA ALA A 27 -0.31 6.24 -19.05
C ALA A 27 -0.41 4.95 -18.25
N ASP A 28 -1.60 4.34 -18.28
CA ASP A 28 -1.76 2.96 -17.84
C ASP A 28 -0.85 2.04 -18.65
N PHE A 29 -0.36 0.99 -18.03
CA PHE A 29 0.58 0.06 -18.64
C PHE A 29 0.20 -1.40 -18.40
N ASP A 30 0.55 -2.26 -19.35
CA ASP A 30 0.46 -3.72 -19.18
C ASP A 30 1.44 -4.18 -18.09
N GLN A 31 0.98 -4.95 -17.14
CA GLN A 31 1.79 -5.48 -16.02
C GLN A 31 3.01 -6.31 -16.49
N LYS A 32 3.05 -6.79 -17.74
CA LYS A 32 4.26 -7.41 -18.32
C LYS A 32 5.48 -6.47 -18.32
N LEU A 33 5.27 -5.14 -18.24
CA LEU A 33 6.34 -4.13 -18.19
C LEU A 33 6.94 -3.96 -16.79
N ILE A 34 6.30 -4.47 -15.73
CA ILE A 34 6.75 -4.33 -14.35
C ILE A 34 8.21 -4.75 -14.14
N PRO A 35 8.70 -5.89 -14.70
CA PRO A 35 10.10 -6.25 -14.55
C PRO A 35 11.07 -5.19 -15.10
N ASN A 36 10.72 -4.54 -16.19
CA ASN A 36 11.54 -3.47 -16.78
C ASN A 36 11.53 -2.20 -15.91
N MET A 37 10.36 -1.82 -15.39
CA MET A 37 10.22 -0.69 -14.45
C MET A 37 11.03 -0.94 -13.18
N MET A 38 10.90 -2.11 -12.57
CA MET A 38 11.68 -2.53 -11.40
C MET A 38 13.18 -2.48 -11.67
N LYS A 39 13.62 -2.91 -12.86
CA LYS A 39 15.03 -2.85 -13.24
C LYS A 39 15.54 -1.42 -13.31
N GLN A 40 14.78 -0.48 -13.89
CA GLN A 40 15.16 0.93 -13.93
C GLN A 40 15.32 1.51 -12.52
N ILE A 41 14.33 1.31 -11.65
CA ILE A 41 14.35 1.79 -10.27
C ILE A 41 15.55 1.20 -9.51
N ASN A 42 15.71 -0.12 -9.53
CA ASN A 42 16.77 -0.77 -8.78
C ASN A 42 18.19 -0.49 -9.34
N ASN A 43 18.33 -0.17 -10.61
CA ASN A 43 19.62 0.29 -11.15
C ASN A 43 20.05 1.63 -10.54
N VAL A 44 19.13 2.59 -10.36
CA VAL A 44 19.43 3.85 -9.67
C VAL A 44 19.77 3.60 -8.22
N MET A 45 19.01 2.75 -7.54
CA MET A 45 19.19 2.46 -6.11
C MET A 45 20.42 1.62 -5.79
N LYS A 46 21.03 0.97 -6.77
CA LYS A 46 22.18 0.07 -6.58
C LYS A 46 23.31 0.70 -5.79
N VAL A 47 23.54 1.99 -5.96
CA VAL A 47 24.62 2.72 -5.26
C VAL A 47 24.41 2.76 -3.75
N THR A 48 23.16 2.71 -3.29
CA THR A 48 22.80 2.70 -1.85
C THR A 48 22.92 1.32 -1.20
N GLY A 49 22.98 0.26 -2.00
CA GLY A 49 22.83 -1.12 -1.54
C GLY A 49 21.40 -1.52 -1.19
N ALA A 50 20.44 -0.59 -1.29
CA ALA A 50 19.03 -0.88 -1.07
C ALA A 50 18.39 -1.47 -2.34
N LYS A 51 17.32 -2.23 -2.13
CA LYS A 51 16.50 -2.80 -3.20
C LYS A 51 15.04 -2.46 -2.95
N ALA A 52 14.39 -1.85 -3.93
CA ALA A 52 12.94 -1.70 -3.91
C ALA A 52 12.26 -2.99 -4.36
N LEU A 53 11.23 -3.40 -3.62
CA LEU A 53 10.45 -4.61 -3.86
C LEU A 53 9.03 -4.21 -4.28
N PRO A 54 8.43 -4.88 -5.26
CA PRO A 54 7.06 -4.58 -5.66
C PRO A 54 6.08 -5.04 -4.59
N ILE A 55 4.98 -4.29 -4.44
CA ILE A 55 3.86 -4.61 -3.56
C ILE A 55 2.54 -4.50 -4.33
N GLY A 56 1.43 -4.82 -3.65
CA GLY A 56 0.12 -4.76 -4.28
C GLY A 56 0.02 -5.62 -5.55
N SER A 57 -0.55 -5.08 -6.61
CA SER A 57 -0.68 -5.76 -7.90
C SER A 57 0.66 -6.01 -8.59
N GLY A 58 1.69 -5.23 -8.24
CA GLY A 58 3.04 -5.37 -8.77
C GLY A 58 3.80 -6.60 -8.27
N ALA A 59 3.41 -7.15 -7.10
CA ALA A 59 4.07 -8.31 -6.51
C ALA A 59 3.80 -9.62 -7.29
N THR A 60 2.64 -9.70 -7.96
CA THR A 60 2.22 -10.85 -8.79
C THR A 60 1.68 -10.34 -10.11
N PRO A 61 2.55 -9.85 -11.02
CA PRO A 61 2.11 -9.26 -12.27
C PRO A 61 1.44 -10.28 -13.19
N ILE A 62 0.33 -9.89 -13.80
CA ILE A 62 -0.44 -10.69 -14.74
C ILE A 62 -0.31 -10.04 -16.12
N PRO A 63 0.35 -10.70 -17.12
CA PRO A 63 0.44 -10.19 -18.47
C PRO A 63 -0.95 -9.92 -19.07
N GLY A 64 -1.12 -8.77 -19.72
CA GLY A 64 -2.39 -8.33 -20.29
C GLY A 64 -3.29 -7.56 -19.30
N LYS A 65 -3.00 -7.57 -18.00
CA LYS A 65 -3.69 -6.74 -17.04
C LYS A 65 -3.07 -5.34 -16.98
N MET A 66 -3.92 -4.32 -17.03
CA MET A 66 -3.48 -2.92 -16.96
C MET A 66 -3.33 -2.44 -15.52
N SER A 67 -2.34 -1.58 -15.28
CA SER A 67 -2.13 -0.84 -14.03
C SER A 67 -1.86 0.63 -14.32
N GLY A 68 -2.32 1.53 -13.45
CA GLY A 68 -2.06 2.98 -13.54
C GLY A 68 -0.69 3.35 -12.97
N ASP A 69 -0.21 2.61 -11.99
CA ASP A 69 1.05 2.82 -11.28
C ASP A 69 1.69 1.50 -10.86
N LEU A 70 2.96 1.56 -10.45
CA LEU A 70 3.67 0.47 -9.82
C LEU A 70 4.05 0.87 -8.39
N ASP A 71 3.43 0.22 -7.42
CA ASP A 71 3.80 0.37 -6.01
C ASP A 71 5.02 -0.48 -5.65
N MET A 72 5.99 0.14 -5.01
CA MET A 72 7.19 -0.50 -4.49
C MET A 72 7.47 -0.07 -3.06
N ILE A 73 8.22 -0.88 -2.34
CA ILE A 73 8.63 -0.59 -0.96
C ILE A 73 10.15 -0.71 -0.83
N VAL A 74 10.76 0.14 -0.01
CA VAL A 74 12.19 0.09 0.29
C VAL A 74 12.44 0.29 1.78
N ASP A 75 13.41 -0.46 2.30
CA ASP A 75 13.89 -0.31 3.67
C ASP A 75 14.71 0.98 3.83
N ALA A 76 14.28 1.84 4.76
CA ALA A 76 14.93 3.10 5.04
C ALA A 76 16.32 2.92 5.67
N GLY A 77 16.54 1.85 6.44
CA GLY A 77 17.77 1.66 7.18
C GLY A 77 19.00 1.60 6.28
N THR A 78 18.89 0.92 5.13
CA THR A 78 19.98 0.85 4.16
C THR A 78 20.27 2.20 3.52
N ILE A 79 19.21 2.97 3.20
CA ILE A 79 19.33 4.33 2.65
C ILE A 79 19.93 5.27 3.69
N MET A 80 19.45 5.23 4.93
CA MET A 80 19.96 6.03 6.05
C MET A 80 21.45 5.79 6.26
N LYS A 81 21.88 4.53 6.23
CA LYS A 81 23.28 4.15 6.38
C LYS A 81 24.16 4.73 5.24
N HIS A 82 23.69 4.64 3.99
CA HIS A 82 24.41 5.12 2.83
C HIS A 82 24.60 6.65 2.88
N PHE A 83 23.53 7.40 3.12
CA PHE A 83 23.54 8.86 3.11
C PHE A 83 23.90 9.49 4.47
N LYS A 84 24.12 8.66 5.51
CA LYS A 84 24.43 9.08 6.89
C LYS A 84 23.36 10.02 7.48
N VAL A 85 22.09 9.72 7.21
CA VAL A 85 20.95 10.43 7.77
C VAL A 85 20.32 9.64 8.91
N GLN A 86 19.55 10.32 9.81
CA GLN A 86 19.15 9.75 11.09
C GLN A 86 17.70 9.24 11.12
N ASP A 87 16.91 9.56 10.13
CA ASP A 87 15.48 9.23 10.12
C ASP A 87 14.94 8.96 8.71
N THR A 88 13.79 8.30 8.65
CA THR A 88 13.10 7.91 7.42
C THR A 88 12.69 9.11 6.57
N LYS A 89 12.38 10.26 7.19
CA LYS A 89 12.04 11.50 6.46
C LYS A 89 13.23 11.99 5.64
N ASN A 90 14.42 12.03 6.25
CA ASN A 90 15.65 12.42 5.57
C ASN A 90 16.08 11.36 4.54
N ALA A 91 15.93 10.05 4.85
CA ALA A 91 16.17 8.98 3.89
C ALA A 91 15.33 9.16 2.61
N LYS A 92 14.05 9.52 2.75
CA LYS A 92 13.16 9.82 1.63
C LYS A 92 13.64 11.03 0.81
N ILE A 93 14.11 12.09 1.46
CA ILE A 93 14.65 13.28 0.78
C ILE A 93 15.90 12.91 -0.05
N GLU A 94 16.80 12.14 0.52
CA GLU A 94 18.01 11.72 -0.18
C GLU A 94 17.70 10.75 -1.33
N LEU A 95 16.74 9.86 -1.14
CA LEU A 95 16.27 8.98 -2.21
C LEU A 95 15.69 9.77 -3.39
N GLU A 96 14.87 10.79 -3.12
CA GLU A 96 14.34 11.66 -4.18
C GLU A 96 15.48 12.36 -4.95
N LYS A 97 16.44 12.94 -4.23
CA LYS A 97 17.61 13.59 -4.86
C LYS A 97 18.38 12.61 -5.75
N LEU A 98 18.55 11.36 -5.29
CA LEU A 98 19.22 10.32 -6.06
C LEU A 98 18.54 10.09 -7.42
N PHE A 99 17.21 9.98 -7.44
CA PHE A 99 16.44 9.83 -8.68
C PHE A 99 16.52 11.07 -9.55
N GLN A 100 16.48 12.29 -8.98
CA GLN A 100 16.65 13.54 -9.72
C GLN A 100 18.02 13.62 -10.38
N GLN A 101 19.08 13.25 -9.67
CA GLN A 101 20.44 13.19 -10.20
C GLN A 101 20.59 12.17 -11.33
N ALA A 102 19.80 11.08 -11.28
CA ALA A 102 19.73 10.10 -12.35
C ALA A 102 18.83 10.54 -13.53
N GLY A 103 18.27 11.75 -13.51
CA GLY A 103 17.49 12.34 -14.60
C GLY A 103 16.00 12.04 -14.56
N PHE A 104 15.47 11.50 -13.47
CA PHE A 104 14.04 11.24 -13.33
C PHE A 104 13.27 12.46 -12.80
N GLU A 105 12.07 12.70 -13.33
CA GLU A 105 11.11 13.60 -12.69
C GLU A 105 10.56 12.92 -11.43
N THR A 106 10.58 13.64 -10.30
CA THR A 106 10.14 13.09 -9.01
C THR A 106 9.21 14.04 -8.27
N ARG A 107 8.40 13.48 -7.38
CA ARG A 107 7.60 14.20 -6.40
C ARG A 107 7.58 13.42 -5.08
N LYS A 108 7.22 14.10 -3.98
CA LYS A 108 7.07 13.47 -2.65
C LYS A 108 5.68 13.72 -2.08
N SER A 109 5.11 12.67 -1.48
CA SER A 109 3.94 12.79 -0.61
C SER A 109 4.01 11.78 0.52
N GLY A 110 3.66 12.16 1.74
CA GLY A 110 3.71 11.26 2.90
C GLY A 110 5.02 10.46 2.99
N GLN A 111 4.92 9.15 2.93
CA GLN A 111 6.05 8.21 2.95
C GLN A 111 6.56 7.84 1.54
N ILE A 112 6.01 8.44 0.47
CA ILE A 112 6.23 8.01 -0.91
C ILE A 112 7.17 8.98 -1.63
N VAL A 113 8.09 8.41 -2.42
CA VAL A 113 8.79 9.08 -3.52
C VAL A 113 8.16 8.59 -4.81
N HIS A 114 7.48 9.48 -5.50
CA HIS A 114 6.91 9.22 -6.81
C HIS A 114 7.98 9.47 -7.87
N VAL A 115 8.15 8.51 -8.77
CA VAL A 115 9.14 8.56 -9.85
C VAL A 115 8.44 8.36 -11.19
N LYS A 116 8.68 9.26 -12.13
CA LYS A 116 8.20 9.15 -13.50
C LYS A 116 9.20 8.37 -14.33
N THR A 117 8.81 7.20 -14.82
CA THR A 117 9.65 6.33 -15.65
C THR A 117 9.23 6.36 -17.10
N ASN A 118 10.13 6.00 -18.02
CA ASN A 118 9.84 5.88 -19.44
C ASN A 118 10.06 4.44 -19.89
N ILE A 119 9.06 3.83 -20.50
CA ILE A 119 9.16 2.52 -21.14
C ILE A 119 8.67 2.65 -22.58
N GLY A 120 9.60 2.57 -23.54
CA GLY A 120 9.31 2.92 -24.93
C GLY A 120 8.90 4.39 -25.05
N ASP A 121 7.79 4.66 -25.73
CA ASP A 121 7.28 6.01 -25.99
C ASP A 121 6.27 6.49 -24.94
N THR A 122 6.06 5.73 -23.87
CA THR A 122 5.09 6.05 -22.81
C THR A 122 5.76 6.28 -21.47
N THR A 123 5.14 7.14 -20.67
CA THR A 123 5.57 7.44 -19.31
C THR A 123 4.66 6.78 -18.29
N GLN A 124 5.25 6.21 -17.24
CA GLN A 124 4.55 5.52 -16.15
C GLN A 124 4.94 6.10 -14.81
N GLN A 125 4.07 5.93 -13.82
CA GLN A 125 4.33 6.29 -12.43
C GLN A 125 4.81 5.07 -11.65
N VAL A 126 5.86 5.27 -10.85
CA VAL A 126 6.31 4.33 -9.83
C VAL A 126 6.28 5.02 -8.48
N ASP A 127 5.63 4.39 -7.52
CA ASP A 127 5.46 4.88 -6.16
C ASP A 127 6.35 4.07 -5.20
N ILE A 128 7.39 4.70 -4.65
CA ILE A 128 8.35 4.04 -3.77
C ILE A 128 8.10 4.47 -2.34
N MET A 129 7.55 3.55 -1.54
CA MET A 129 7.31 3.76 -0.11
C MET A 129 8.59 3.51 0.67
N VAL A 130 9.07 4.53 1.40
CA VAL A 130 10.25 4.44 2.26
C VAL A 130 9.80 4.14 3.68
N VAL A 131 10.16 2.98 4.22
CA VAL A 131 9.66 2.47 5.51
C VAL A 131 10.78 1.99 6.41
N ASP A 132 10.51 1.95 7.73
CA ASP A 132 11.50 1.55 8.73
C ASP A 132 11.89 0.07 8.65
N ASN A 133 10.98 -0.80 8.17
CA ASN A 133 11.22 -2.22 7.95
C ASN A 133 10.49 -2.67 6.68
N GLY A 134 11.23 -2.77 5.59
CA GLY A 134 10.69 -3.10 4.26
C GLY A 134 10.11 -4.50 4.18
N GLU A 135 10.73 -5.49 4.83
CA GLU A 135 10.27 -6.88 4.82
C GLU A 135 8.93 -7.04 5.55
N THR A 136 8.83 -6.45 6.74
CA THR A 136 7.57 -6.43 7.51
C THR A 136 6.46 -5.71 6.75
N ALA A 137 6.73 -4.52 6.23
CA ALA A 137 5.74 -3.76 5.49
C ALA A 137 5.31 -4.48 4.19
N GLN A 138 6.22 -5.18 3.50
CA GLN A 138 5.87 -5.97 2.33
C GLN A 138 4.83 -7.06 2.65
N GLN A 139 4.97 -7.75 3.78
CA GLN A 139 3.99 -8.77 4.21
C GLN A 139 2.58 -8.18 4.40
N PHE A 140 2.46 -6.95 4.88
CA PHE A 140 1.18 -6.28 5.09
C PHE A 140 0.49 -5.88 3.79
N HIS A 141 1.26 -5.71 2.70
CA HIS A 141 0.76 -5.34 1.38
C HIS A 141 0.59 -6.53 0.43
N VAL A 142 0.81 -7.76 0.90
CA VAL A 142 0.43 -8.96 0.14
C VAL A 142 -1.08 -9.15 0.22
N HIS A 143 -1.71 -9.32 -0.94
CA HIS A 143 -3.16 -9.48 -1.08
C HIS A 143 -3.47 -10.78 -1.81
N ASN A 144 -4.23 -11.67 -1.16
CA ASN A 144 -4.73 -12.92 -1.74
C ASN A 144 -6.21 -12.74 -2.09
N ILE A 145 -6.49 -11.80 -2.98
CA ILE A 145 -7.86 -11.44 -3.37
C ILE A 145 -8.43 -12.55 -4.26
N PRO A 146 -9.58 -13.14 -3.91
CA PRO A 146 -10.24 -14.14 -4.74
C PRO A 146 -10.62 -13.56 -6.11
N GLN A 147 -10.59 -14.42 -7.14
CA GLN A 147 -11.05 -14.03 -8.47
C GLN A 147 -12.52 -13.63 -8.41
N GLY A 148 -12.87 -12.51 -9.04
CA GLY A 148 -14.23 -11.98 -9.05
C GLY A 148 -14.62 -11.22 -7.78
N SER A 149 -13.72 -11.05 -6.80
CA SER A 149 -13.98 -10.21 -5.64
C SER A 149 -14.25 -8.76 -6.05
N PRO A 150 -15.26 -8.10 -5.46
CA PRO A 150 -15.48 -6.67 -5.62
C PRO A 150 -14.49 -5.84 -4.80
N TYR A 151 -13.75 -6.47 -3.89
CA TYR A 151 -12.83 -5.79 -2.96
C TYR A 151 -11.42 -5.74 -3.51
N LYS A 152 -10.70 -4.66 -3.16
CA LYS A 152 -9.28 -4.45 -3.46
C LYS A 152 -8.46 -4.53 -2.17
N GLY A 153 -7.14 -4.44 -2.27
CA GLY A 153 -6.23 -4.40 -1.13
C GLY A 153 -6.57 -3.29 -0.13
N VAL A 154 -6.99 -2.12 -0.61
CA VAL A 154 -7.41 -1.00 0.25
C VAL A 154 -8.58 -1.37 1.17
N HIS A 155 -9.57 -2.13 0.68
CA HIS A 155 -10.71 -2.57 1.51
C HIS A 155 -10.23 -3.45 2.66
N LYS A 156 -9.29 -4.35 2.41
CA LYS A 156 -8.63 -5.14 3.45
C LYS A 156 -7.97 -4.24 4.50
N GLN A 157 -7.23 -3.22 4.08
CA GLN A 157 -6.54 -2.31 5.00
C GLN A 157 -7.52 -1.51 5.85
N ILE A 158 -8.63 -1.03 5.28
CA ILE A 158 -9.70 -0.33 6.01
C ILE A 158 -10.32 -1.26 7.06
N LEU A 159 -10.65 -2.48 6.68
CA LEU A 159 -11.26 -3.45 7.60
C LEU A 159 -10.34 -3.80 8.77
N ILE A 160 -9.05 -4.05 8.50
CA ILE A 160 -8.03 -4.30 9.53
C ILE A 160 -7.92 -3.10 10.48
N ALA A 161 -7.94 -1.86 9.94
CA ALA A 161 -7.85 -0.66 10.74
C ALA A 161 -9.03 -0.50 11.72
N ASP A 162 -10.25 -0.84 11.29
CA ASP A 162 -11.42 -0.76 12.16
C ASP A 162 -11.48 -1.91 13.18
N LEU A 163 -11.08 -3.11 12.80
CA LEU A 163 -10.91 -4.22 13.75
C LEU A 163 -9.89 -3.86 14.84
N ALA A 164 -8.77 -3.25 14.47
CA ALA A 164 -7.78 -2.76 15.43
C ALA A 164 -8.35 -1.66 16.32
N LYS A 165 -9.08 -0.70 15.73
CA LYS A 165 -9.71 0.42 16.46
C LYS A 165 -10.62 -0.07 17.57
N ASN A 166 -11.46 -1.07 17.31
CA ASN A 166 -12.40 -1.60 18.30
C ASN A 166 -11.73 -2.37 19.44
N LYS A 167 -10.46 -2.70 19.28
CA LYS A 167 -9.63 -3.34 20.32
C LYS A 167 -8.66 -2.34 20.99
N GLY A 168 -8.88 -1.03 20.83
CA GLY A 168 -8.02 0.00 21.41
C GLY A 168 -6.65 0.13 20.74
N MET A 169 -6.49 -0.49 19.55
CA MET A 169 -5.24 -0.48 18.78
C MET A 169 -5.38 0.39 17.53
N LYS A 170 -4.27 0.65 16.86
CA LYS A 170 -4.20 1.34 15.58
C LYS A 170 -3.41 0.47 14.61
N TRP A 171 -3.95 0.29 13.41
CA TRP A 171 -3.27 -0.37 12.32
C TRP A 171 -2.37 0.60 11.56
N SER A 172 -1.16 0.17 11.28
CA SER A 172 -0.24 0.82 10.35
C SER A 172 0.23 -0.21 9.33
N PRO A 173 -0.06 -0.04 8.02
CA PRO A 173 0.42 -0.96 6.98
C PRO A 173 1.94 -0.92 6.79
N TYR A 174 2.64 -0.05 7.53
CA TYR A 174 4.11 0.09 7.49
C TYR A 174 4.80 -0.43 8.74
N LYS A 175 4.10 -0.46 9.88
CA LYS A 175 4.68 -0.82 11.19
C LYS A 175 4.02 -2.03 11.84
N GLY A 176 2.74 -2.28 11.56
CA GLY A 176 1.92 -3.27 12.22
C GLY A 176 0.91 -2.67 13.20
N LEU A 177 0.59 -3.38 14.27
CA LEU A 177 -0.28 -2.88 15.32
C LEU A 177 0.48 -2.03 16.32
N VAL A 178 -0.06 -0.85 16.60
CA VAL A 178 0.46 0.07 17.63
C VAL A 178 -0.63 0.39 18.64
N ASN A 179 -0.23 0.74 19.85
CA ASN A 179 -1.14 1.27 20.86
C ASN A 179 -1.74 2.59 20.36
N ARG A 180 -3.07 2.74 20.51
CA ARG A 180 -3.78 3.87 19.93
C ARG A 180 -3.45 5.21 20.63
N GLU A 181 -3.12 5.15 21.92
CA GLU A 181 -2.85 6.34 22.73
C GLU A 181 -1.36 6.69 22.73
N THR A 182 -0.50 5.70 22.97
CA THR A 182 0.96 5.91 23.12
C THR A 182 1.71 5.83 21.79
N ASN A 183 1.13 5.24 20.73
CA ASN A 183 1.77 4.89 19.46
C ASN A 183 2.94 3.90 19.59
N GLU A 184 3.07 3.22 20.72
CA GLU A 184 4.06 2.17 20.92
C GLU A 184 3.71 0.94 20.10
N LEU A 185 4.72 0.28 19.55
CA LEU A 185 4.54 -0.94 18.76
C LEU A 185 4.03 -2.06 19.66
N ILE A 186 2.89 -2.65 19.30
CA ILE A 186 2.35 -3.85 19.94
C ILE A 186 2.91 -5.09 19.24
N SER A 187 2.78 -5.15 17.92
CA SER A 187 3.32 -6.24 17.12
C SER A 187 3.56 -5.84 15.66
N SER A 188 4.67 -6.30 15.10
CA SER A 188 4.97 -6.27 13.67
C SER A 188 4.90 -7.68 13.03
N ASN A 189 4.61 -8.71 13.82
CA ASN A 189 4.47 -10.09 13.34
C ASN A 189 3.04 -10.31 12.83
N ILE A 190 2.91 -10.65 11.54
CA ILE A 190 1.59 -10.75 10.89
C ILE A 190 0.72 -11.88 11.44
N ASP A 191 1.30 -13.00 11.89
CA ASP A 191 0.54 -14.10 12.51
C ASP A 191 0.06 -13.72 13.92
N GLU A 192 0.87 -12.99 14.69
CA GLU A 192 0.45 -12.44 15.97
C GLU A 192 -0.66 -11.41 15.79
N ILE A 193 -0.54 -10.54 14.80
CA ILE A 193 -1.57 -9.56 14.43
C ILE A 193 -2.88 -10.26 14.06
N ALA A 194 -2.82 -11.32 13.26
CA ALA A 194 -4.00 -12.11 12.92
C ALA A 194 -4.69 -12.67 14.18
N LYS A 195 -3.92 -13.24 15.11
CA LYS A 195 -4.46 -13.77 16.38
C LYS A 195 -5.09 -12.69 17.25
N LEU A 196 -4.44 -11.54 17.35
CA LEU A 196 -4.95 -10.39 18.13
C LEU A 196 -6.26 -9.84 17.56
N LEU A 197 -6.38 -9.80 16.23
CA LEU A 197 -7.55 -9.20 15.57
C LEU A 197 -8.69 -10.19 15.38
N LEU A 198 -8.41 -11.43 14.97
CA LEU A 198 -9.41 -12.39 14.50
C LEU A 198 -9.62 -13.56 15.45
N GLY A 199 -8.72 -13.76 16.42
CA GLY A 199 -8.80 -14.85 17.39
C GLY A 199 -7.62 -15.81 17.37
N PRO A 200 -7.46 -16.66 18.39
CA PRO A 200 -6.22 -17.40 18.67
C PRO A 200 -5.81 -18.42 17.59
N GLN A 201 -6.76 -18.86 16.76
CA GLN A 201 -6.49 -19.81 15.67
C GLN A 201 -6.16 -19.12 14.33
N ALA A 202 -6.24 -17.78 14.26
CA ALA A 202 -5.99 -17.07 13.03
C ALA A 202 -4.50 -17.05 12.68
N THR A 203 -4.24 -17.04 11.38
CA THR A 203 -2.91 -16.95 10.78
C THR A 203 -2.86 -15.80 9.78
N LYS A 204 -1.68 -15.49 9.25
CA LYS A 204 -1.49 -14.44 8.24
C LYS A 204 -2.40 -14.61 7.01
N GLU A 205 -2.71 -15.85 6.63
CA GLU A 205 -3.58 -16.16 5.49
C GLU A 205 -4.99 -15.58 5.70
N ASN A 206 -5.46 -15.54 6.95
CA ASN A 206 -6.76 -14.97 7.29
C ASN A 206 -6.80 -13.44 7.12
N LEU A 207 -5.65 -12.77 7.05
CA LEU A 207 -5.53 -11.35 6.73
C LEU A 207 -5.31 -11.09 5.23
N GLY A 208 -5.36 -12.11 4.37
CA GLY A 208 -5.02 -12.02 2.95
C GLY A 208 -6.01 -11.20 2.11
N SER A 209 -7.30 -11.22 2.45
CA SER A 209 -8.36 -10.47 1.76
C SER A 209 -9.53 -10.17 2.71
N VAL A 210 -10.49 -9.37 2.25
CA VAL A 210 -11.74 -9.10 2.99
C VAL A 210 -12.50 -10.42 3.24
N GLU A 211 -12.57 -11.28 2.23
CA GLU A 211 -13.28 -12.57 2.32
C GLU A 211 -12.61 -13.51 3.34
N HIS A 212 -11.28 -13.56 3.36
CA HIS A 212 -10.54 -14.36 4.33
C HIS A 212 -10.78 -13.85 5.76
N ILE A 213 -10.79 -12.52 5.96
CA ILE A 213 -11.10 -11.90 7.25
C ILE A 213 -12.52 -12.28 7.70
N VAL A 214 -13.52 -12.14 6.82
CA VAL A 214 -14.92 -12.48 7.14
C VAL A 214 -15.09 -13.98 7.44
N THR A 215 -14.38 -14.84 6.73
CA THR A 215 -14.41 -16.28 6.99
C THR A 215 -13.85 -16.63 8.37
N ALA A 216 -12.72 -16.02 8.75
CA ALA A 216 -12.08 -16.25 10.05
C ALA A 216 -12.81 -15.54 11.21
N TYR A 217 -13.44 -14.40 10.94
CA TYR A 217 -14.12 -13.57 11.91
C TYR A 217 -15.44 -13.03 11.32
N PRO A 218 -16.54 -13.83 11.35
CA PRO A 218 -17.81 -13.48 10.71
C PRO A 218 -18.42 -12.15 11.16
N GLN A 219 -18.13 -11.71 12.38
CA GLN A 219 -18.57 -10.41 12.90
C GLN A 219 -18.01 -9.23 12.10
N ALA A 220 -16.92 -9.43 11.36
CA ALA A 220 -16.35 -8.42 10.46
C ALA A 220 -17.36 -7.97 9.37
N LYS A 221 -18.34 -8.82 9.04
CA LYS A 221 -19.39 -8.47 8.08
C LYS A 221 -20.20 -7.24 8.50
N THR A 222 -20.40 -7.04 9.79
CA THR A 222 -21.14 -5.87 10.31
C THR A 222 -20.45 -4.54 9.93
N TYR A 223 -19.12 -4.52 9.87
CA TYR A 223 -18.37 -3.31 9.42
C TYR A 223 -18.62 -3.06 7.95
N ILE A 224 -18.56 -4.12 7.13
CA ILE A 224 -18.77 -4.04 5.69
C ILE A 224 -20.18 -3.52 5.41
N ASP A 225 -21.20 -4.09 6.07
CA ASP A 225 -22.58 -3.68 5.92
C ASP A 225 -22.79 -2.20 6.31
N ASN A 226 -22.02 -1.69 7.26
CA ASN A 226 -22.05 -0.26 7.63
C ASN A 226 -21.35 0.63 6.60
N TYR A 227 -20.23 0.20 6.02
CA TYR A 227 -19.56 0.96 4.96
C TYR A 227 -20.40 1.05 3.70
N GLU A 228 -21.14 -0.02 3.37
CA GLU A 228 -21.96 -0.12 2.17
C GLU A 228 -23.24 0.71 2.22
N LYS A 229 -23.66 1.16 3.41
CA LYS A 229 -24.79 2.10 3.58
C LYS A 229 -24.47 3.50 3.08
N ASP A 230 -23.20 3.88 3.00
CA ASP A 230 -22.75 5.17 2.50
C ASP A 230 -22.04 4.97 1.16
N GLU A 231 -22.77 5.23 0.07
CA GLU A 231 -22.24 5.11 -1.29
C GLU A 231 -21.06 6.07 -1.58
N ASN A 232 -20.94 7.14 -0.80
CA ASN A 232 -19.85 8.11 -0.90
C ASN A 232 -18.68 7.79 0.03
N SER A 233 -18.74 6.68 0.77
CA SER A 233 -17.64 6.25 1.61
C SER A 233 -16.41 5.88 0.77
N ALA A 234 -15.21 6.02 1.35
CA ALA A 234 -13.98 5.56 0.71
C ALA A 234 -14.01 4.07 0.36
N TRP A 235 -14.80 3.28 1.11
CA TRP A 235 -15.05 1.87 0.82
C TRP A 235 -15.86 1.69 -0.47
N SER A 236 -17.03 2.32 -0.55
CA SER A 236 -17.96 2.16 -1.68
C SER A 236 -17.39 2.69 -3.00
N MET A 237 -16.74 3.85 -2.98
CA MET A 237 -16.14 4.45 -4.17
C MET A 237 -15.00 3.62 -4.79
N LYS A 238 -14.36 2.74 -4.00
CA LYS A 238 -13.23 1.91 -4.47
C LYS A 238 -13.62 0.50 -4.89
N LYS A 239 -14.89 0.11 -4.73
CA LYS A 239 -15.39 -1.17 -5.22
C LYS A 239 -15.29 -1.27 -6.75
N VAL A 240 -15.03 -2.47 -7.23
CA VAL A 240 -15.14 -2.77 -8.66
C VAL A 240 -16.62 -2.86 -9.01
N MET A 241 -17.12 -1.96 -9.86
CA MET A 241 -18.51 -1.97 -10.29
C MET A 241 -18.78 -3.22 -11.15
N PRO A 242 -19.86 -3.99 -10.88
CA PRO A 242 -20.18 -5.21 -11.62
C PRO A 242 -20.33 -5.00 -13.14
N ALA A 243 -20.81 -3.82 -13.58
CA ALA A 243 -21.02 -3.49 -14.98
C ALA A 243 -19.72 -3.44 -15.84
N LYS A 244 -18.55 -3.31 -15.22
CA LYS A 244 -17.26 -3.40 -15.94
C LYS A 244 -16.77 -4.84 -16.15
N LEU A 245 -17.38 -5.81 -15.49
CA LEU A 245 -17.04 -7.24 -15.68
C LEU A 245 -17.68 -7.82 -16.93
N ASP A 246 -18.81 -7.27 -17.40
CA ASP A 246 -19.49 -7.73 -18.61
C ASP A 246 -18.90 -7.16 -19.91
N GLU A 247 -18.14 -6.06 -19.82
CA GLU A 247 -17.41 -5.48 -20.97
C GLU A 247 -16.04 -6.16 -21.21
N LEU A 248 -15.62 -7.06 -20.32
CA LEU A 248 -14.36 -7.82 -20.40
C LEU A 248 -14.56 -9.29 -20.83
N ARG A 249 -15.78 -9.64 -21.25
CA ARG A 249 -16.11 -10.92 -21.92
C ARG A 249 -16.20 -10.72 -23.40
#